data_f8e8285d3bf85c16e7602e94cc21f9a6
#
_entry.id   f8e8285d3bf85c16e7602e94cc21f9a6
#
_cell.length_a   1.000
_cell.length_b   1.000
_cell.length_c   1.000
_cell.angle_alpha   90.00
_cell.angle_beta   90.00
_cell.angle_gamma   90.00
#
_symmetry.space_group_name_H-M   'P 1'
#
loop_
_entity.id
_entity.type
_entity.pdbx_description
1 polymer ?
#
loop_
_entity_poly.entity_id
_entity_poly.type
_entity_poly.pdbx_seq_one_letter_code
_entity_poly.pdbx_strand_id
1 'polypeptide(L)'
;MKRLILLAALAATLLPAGAQNRFRRRIPPMPYARIERNALQFPGGSSADFDAFLRKLDTLVLTGRGDVRIVHIGGSHVQGGTWTNTLRKNLMALRYGMDGGRGLVFPYAAAGTNTPMGYQSSYTGTWTSSRCLKPETVMGVSGMTVTTADTAATVALDLVPEERKMWDLRFTFRSIDVLGYGDLEPVILSGRDTLRGRQMDERWHFDLPRYIDYFRVGFLGFPGRFTLKGLYLDNPANGLTISEVGVNGAATSSFLKCEDFTRDLQLMKPDLVIFSIGINDLQGSDFEARRFISNYGRLIQMVRHANPHCAFLFTSCNDSWKNGRSNPFGARAERAFEEIAAGCDGAFWDLYDIMGGSGSMDAWVNAGYGRPDHIHFTPEGYTILGNLLFNALMDAYAVQAR
;
A
#
# COMPACT_ATOMS: atom_id res chain seq x y z
N MET A 1 -27.75 -40.86 -30.73
CA MET A 1 -27.61 -39.83 -29.73
C MET A 1 -26.21 -39.79 -29.10
N LYS A 2 -25.11 -39.96 -29.82
CA LYS A 2 -23.71 -39.94 -29.32
C LYS A 2 -22.75 -39.00 -30.10
N ARG A 3 -23.28 -38.10 -30.92
CA ARG A 3 -22.45 -37.16 -31.76
C ARG A 3 -22.64 -35.67 -31.43
N LEU A 4 -23.47 -35.29 -30.43
CA LEU A 4 -23.70 -33.88 -30.12
C LEU A 4 -22.94 -33.38 -28.85
N ILE A 5 -22.23 -34.27 -28.13
CA ILE A 5 -21.51 -33.88 -26.89
C ILE A 5 -20.05 -33.50 -27.15
N LEU A 6 -19.50 -33.80 -28.36
CA LEU A 6 -18.10 -33.51 -28.68
C LEU A 6 -17.85 -32.12 -29.28
N LEU A 7 -18.89 -31.37 -29.62
CA LEU A 7 -18.75 -30.01 -30.23
C LEU A 7 -18.87 -28.89 -29.20
N ALA A 8 -19.38 -29.18 -28.01
CA ALA A 8 -19.47 -28.17 -26.92
C ALA A 8 -18.15 -28.01 -26.12
N ALA A 9 -17.26 -29.01 -26.15
CA ALA A 9 -15.99 -28.98 -25.44
C ALA A 9 -14.86 -28.28 -26.21
N LEU A 10 -15.02 -28.02 -27.49
CA LEU A 10 -13.99 -27.36 -28.34
C LEU A 10 -14.21 -25.85 -28.52
N ALA A 11 -15.37 -25.31 -28.08
CA ALA A 11 -15.66 -23.88 -28.18
C ALA A 11 -15.14 -23.06 -26.98
N ALA A 12 -14.65 -23.72 -25.95
CA ALA A 12 -14.15 -23.05 -24.74
C ALA A 12 -12.67 -22.64 -24.77
N THR A 13 -11.95 -22.89 -25.89
CA THR A 13 -10.49 -22.68 -25.94
C THR A 13 -10.00 -21.61 -26.91
N LEU A 14 -10.89 -20.82 -27.50
CA LEU A 14 -10.50 -19.75 -28.42
C LEU A 14 -11.09 -18.39 -28.02
N LEU A 15 -10.79 -17.92 -26.83
CA LEU A 15 -10.71 -16.45 -26.64
C LEU A 15 -9.37 -16.02 -27.24
N PRO A 16 -9.36 -14.99 -28.11
CA PRO A 16 -8.14 -14.59 -28.79
C PRO A 16 -7.11 -14.15 -27.76
N ALA A 17 -5.88 -14.64 -27.87
CA ALA A 17 -4.72 -14.21 -27.09
C ALA A 17 -4.53 -12.67 -27.06
N GLY A 18 -5.22 -11.93 -27.94
CA GLY A 18 -5.29 -10.48 -27.98
C GLY A 18 -6.11 -9.82 -26.86
N ALA A 19 -7.07 -10.51 -26.23
CA ALA A 19 -7.87 -9.93 -25.16
C ALA A 19 -7.10 -9.89 -23.81
N GLN A 20 -6.22 -10.85 -23.58
CA GLN A 20 -5.36 -10.88 -22.38
C GLN A 20 -4.30 -9.77 -22.37
N ASN A 21 -3.91 -9.27 -23.53
CA ASN A 21 -2.79 -8.31 -23.66
C ASN A 21 -3.22 -6.85 -23.49
N ARG A 22 -4.53 -6.56 -23.41
CA ARG A 22 -5.04 -5.17 -23.47
C ARG A 22 -4.68 -4.34 -22.22
N PHE A 23 -4.58 -4.95 -21.07
CA PHE A 23 -4.31 -4.26 -19.81
C PHE A 23 -2.86 -4.36 -19.36
N ARG A 24 -2.10 -5.35 -19.86
CA ARG A 24 -0.72 -5.54 -19.41
C ARG A 24 0.18 -4.35 -19.75
N ARG A 25 0.99 -3.97 -18.81
CA ARG A 25 2.02 -2.94 -18.98
C ARG A 25 3.28 -3.55 -19.56
N ARG A 26 3.91 -2.80 -20.44
CA ARG A 26 5.18 -3.22 -21.04
C ARG A 26 6.28 -3.23 -19.99
N ILE A 27 7.03 -4.33 -19.92
CA ILE A 27 8.26 -4.47 -19.14
C ILE A 27 9.43 -4.38 -20.13
N PRO A 28 10.49 -3.63 -19.81
CA PRO A 28 11.69 -3.62 -20.66
C PRO A 28 12.32 -5.01 -20.73
N PRO A 29 13.12 -5.34 -21.76
CA PRO A 29 13.88 -6.57 -21.80
C PRO A 29 14.85 -6.67 -20.61
N MET A 30 14.72 -7.74 -19.82
CA MET A 30 15.51 -7.97 -18.62
C MET A 30 15.99 -9.43 -18.60
N PRO A 31 17.05 -9.76 -19.35
CA PRO A 31 17.50 -11.16 -19.51
C PRO A 31 18.04 -11.79 -18.22
N TYR A 32 18.30 -11.00 -17.20
CA TYR A 32 18.72 -11.40 -15.87
C TYR A 32 17.57 -11.64 -14.89
N ALA A 33 16.32 -11.31 -15.27
CA ALA A 33 15.11 -11.51 -14.50
C ALA A 33 14.24 -12.59 -15.16
N ARG A 34 13.44 -13.29 -14.36
CA ARG A 34 12.55 -14.38 -14.80
C ARG A 34 11.13 -13.85 -14.99
N ILE A 35 10.97 -12.90 -15.92
CA ILE A 35 9.69 -12.19 -16.14
C ILE A 35 8.57 -13.14 -16.55
N GLU A 36 8.88 -14.28 -17.16
CA GLU A 36 7.94 -15.33 -17.52
C GLU A 36 7.28 -16.00 -16.30
N ARG A 37 7.89 -15.88 -15.11
CA ARG A 37 7.34 -16.38 -13.84
C ARG A 37 6.49 -15.36 -13.10
N ASN A 38 6.29 -14.17 -13.68
CA ASN A 38 5.53 -13.12 -13.05
C ASN A 38 4.02 -13.45 -13.01
N ALA A 39 3.61 -14.10 -11.93
CA ALA A 39 2.22 -14.48 -11.66
C ALA A 39 1.94 -14.45 -10.16
N LEU A 40 0.67 -14.30 -9.78
CA LEU A 40 0.23 -14.59 -8.43
C LEU A 40 0.13 -16.10 -8.22
N GLN A 41 0.65 -16.57 -7.12
CA GLN A 41 0.56 -17.95 -6.67
C GLN A 41 -0.43 -18.04 -5.51
N PHE A 42 -1.11 -19.18 -5.39
CA PHE A 42 -2.02 -19.48 -4.28
C PHE A 42 -1.57 -20.78 -3.61
N PRO A 43 -0.58 -20.72 -2.70
CA PRO A 43 0.00 -21.91 -2.09
C PRO A 43 -0.99 -22.73 -1.26
N GLY A 44 -2.07 -22.12 -0.74
CA GLY A 44 -3.20 -22.79 -0.09
C GLY A 44 -4.18 -23.43 -1.05
N GLY A 45 -3.98 -23.33 -2.36
CA GLY A 45 -4.81 -23.88 -3.44
C GLY A 45 -5.84 -22.90 -4.00
N SER A 46 -6.61 -22.20 -3.19
CA SER A 46 -7.60 -21.18 -3.60
C SER A 46 -7.81 -20.16 -2.50
N SER A 47 -8.34 -18.99 -2.86
CA SER A 47 -8.67 -17.95 -1.90
C SER A 47 -10.03 -17.33 -2.22
N ALA A 48 -11.05 -17.72 -1.43
CA ALA A 48 -12.40 -17.19 -1.58
C ALA A 48 -12.47 -15.68 -1.34
N ASP A 49 -11.68 -15.16 -0.39
CA ASP A 49 -11.60 -13.73 -0.10
C ASP A 49 -10.92 -12.97 -1.25
N PHE A 50 -9.87 -13.55 -1.85
CA PHE A 50 -9.21 -12.96 -3.02
C PHE A 50 -10.12 -12.95 -4.25
N ASP A 51 -10.86 -14.03 -4.48
CA ASP A 51 -11.89 -14.10 -5.51
C ASP A 51 -13.00 -13.07 -5.29
N ALA A 52 -13.42 -12.86 -4.04
CA ALA A 52 -14.40 -11.83 -3.69
C ALA A 52 -13.86 -10.42 -3.99
N PHE A 53 -12.60 -10.15 -3.66
CA PHE A 53 -11.91 -8.91 -4.03
C PHE A 53 -11.90 -8.71 -5.55
N LEU A 54 -11.51 -9.73 -6.33
CA LEU A 54 -11.49 -9.64 -7.80
C LEU A 54 -12.88 -9.40 -8.39
N ARG A 55 -13.93 -10.06 -7.88
CA ARG A 55 -15.32 -9.78 -8.30
C ARG A 55 -15.75 -8.34 -8.00
N LYS A 56 -15.33 -7.79 -6.85
CA LYS A 56 -15.61 -6.40 -6.49
C LYS A 56 -14.90 -5.42 -7.43
N LEU A 57 -13.64 -5.72 -7.76
CA LEU A 57 -12.87 -4.96 -8.76
C LEU A 57 -13.54 -5.05 -10.14
N ASP A 58 -13.98 -6.23 -10.56
CA ASP A 58 -14.68 -6.44 -11.83
C ASP A 58 -15.97 -5.61 -11.91
N THR A 59 -16.77 -5.62 -10.85
CA THR A 59 -17.98 -4.79 -10.76
C THR A 59 -17.65 -3.31 -10.92
N LEU A 60 -16.61 -2.81 -10.24
CA LEU A 60 -16.19 -1.42 -10.38
C LEU A 60 -15.70 -1.11 -11.81
N VAL A 61 -14.87 -1.98 -12.39
CA VAL A 61 -14.34 -1.81 -13.77
C VAL A 61 -15.47 -1.82 -14.80
N LEU A 62 -16.42 -2.76 -14.72
CA LEU A 62 -17.48 -2.91 -15.71
C LEU A 62 -18.58 -1.84 -15.56
N THR A 63 -18.96 -1.52 -14.34
CA THR A 63 -20.15 -0.69 -14.08
C THR A 63 -19.81 0.73 -13.61
N GLY A 64 -18.62 0.97 -13.07
CA GLY A 64 -18.25 2.20 -12.36
C GLY A 64 -18.94 2.35 -11.01
N ARG A 65 -19.49 1.27 -10.44
CA ARG A 65 -20.20 1.28 -9.16
C ARG A 65 -19.48 0.44 -8.12
N GLY A 66 -19.59 0.84 -6.87
CA GLY A 66 -18.96 0.18 -5.72
C GLY A 66 -17.58 0.76 -5.41
N ASP A 67 -17.08 0.38 -4.25
CA ASP A 67 -15.77 0.81 -3.74
C ASP A 67 -14.82 -0.38 -3.73
N VAL A 68 -13.57 -0.16 -4.09
CA VAL A 68 -12.48 -1.11 -3.88
C VAL A 68 -11.41 -0.43 -3.05
N ARG A 69 -11.08 -0.99 -1.90
CA ARG A 69 -10.14 -0.41 -0.94
C ARG A 69 -8.95 -1.33 -0.72
N ILE A 70 -7.77 -0.84 -1.04
CA ILE A 70 -6.50 -1.56 -0.91
C ILE A 70 -5.64 -0.82 0.12
N VAL A 71 -4.98 -1.57 0.99
CA VAL A 71 -3.95 -1.05 1.89
C VAL A 71 -2.63 -1.74 1.58
N HIS A 72 -1.62 -0.97 1.19
CA HIS A 72 -0.27 -1.46 0.91
C HIS A 72 0.66 -1.12 2.07
N ILE A 73 1.11 -2.14 2.80
CA ILE A 73 1.91 -2.01 4.03
C ILE A 73 3.34 -2.46 3.77
N GLY A 74 4.31 -1.63 4.17
CA GLY A 74 5.72 -1.97 3.99
C GLY A 74 6.70 -1.08 4.75
N GLY A 75 7.96 -1.23 4.41
CA GLY A 75 9.07 -0.41 4.89
C GLY A 75 9.35 0.76 3.95
N SER A 76 10.65 1.06 3.75
CA SER A 76 11.14 2.13 2.86
C SER A 76 10.72 1.96 1.40
N HIS A 77 10.59 0.73 0.91
CA HIS A 77 10.13 0.45 -0.46
C HIS A 77 8.70 0.95 -0.71
N VAL A 78 7.84 0.89 0.30
CA VAL A 78 6.48 1.44 0.23
C VAL A 78 6.49 2.93 0.56
N GLN A 79 7.22 3.39 1.60
CA GLN A 79 7.30 4.82 1.92
C GLN A 79 7.84 5.68 0.76
N GLY A 80 8.65 5.13 -0.13
CA GLY A 80 9.09 5.84 -1.34
C GLY A 80 7.95 6.26 -2.28
N GLY A 81 6.85 5.53 -2.25
CA GLY A 81 5.60 5.83 -2.95
C GLY A 81 5.57 5.44 -4.43
N THR A 82 6.68 5.36 -5.12
CA THR A 82 6.71 5.10 -6.57
C THR A 82 6.07 3.77 -6.93
N TRP A 83 6.37 2.71 -6.18
CA TRP A 83 5.79 1.38 -6.40
C TRP A 83 4.26 1.40 -6.28
N THR A 84 3.76 1.85 -5.13
CA THR A 84 2.31 1.92 -4.86
C THR A 84 1.58 2.85 -5.82
N ASN A 85 2.17 4.00 -6.17
CA ASN A 85 1.55 4.94 -7.11
C ASN A 85 1.52 4.39 -8.54
N THR A 86 2.52 3.62 -8.97
CA THR A 86 2.49 2.94 -10.26
C THR A 86 1.35 1.91 -10.31
N LEU A 87 1.20 1.09 -9.27
CA LEU A 87 0.08 0.15 -9.15
C LEU A 87 -1.28 0.89 -9.19
N ARG A 88 -1.41 1.98 -8.40
CA ARG A 88 -2.61 2.84 -8.36
C ARG A 88 -2.94 3.40 -9.74
N LYS A 89 -1.99 4.02 -10.42
CA LYS A 89 -2.16 4.58 -11.76
C LYS A 89 -2.65 3.51 -12.74
N ASN A 90 -2.05 2.34 -12.70
CA ASN A 90 -2.40 1.26 -13.61
C ASN A 90 -3.81 0.72 -13.36
N LEU A 91 -4.21 0.55 -12.10
CA LEU A 91 -5.56 0.11 -11.73
C LEU A 91 -6.62 1.16 -12.08
N MET A 92 -6.36 2.44 -11.80
CA MET A 92 -7.28 3.54 -12.14
C MET A 92 -7.45 3.71 -13.66
N ALA A 93 -6.45 3.32 -14.45
CA ALA A 93 -6.53 3.35 -15.92
C ALA A 93 -7.42 2.25 -16.52
N LEU A 94 -7.91 1.29 -15.74
CA LEU A 94 -8.85 0.25 -16.21
C LEU A 94 -10.19 0.85 -16.62
N ARG A 95 -10.61 1.94 -15.98
CA ARG A 95 -11.82 2.67 -16.31
C ARG A 95 -11.67 4.16 -15.91
N TYR A 96 -12.18 5.04 -16.75
CA TYR A 96 -12.27 6.47 -16.42
C TYR A 96 -13.22 6.70 -15.22
N GLY A 97 -12.82 7.57 -14.28
CA GLY A 97 -13.64 7.94 -13.13
C GLY A 97 -13.58 6.93 -11.97
N MET A 98 -12.57 6.08 -11.89
CA MET A 98 -12.36 5.15 -10.77
C MET A 98 -11.67 5.78 -9.54
N ASP A 99 -11.66 7.10 -9.42
CA ASP A 99 -11.01 7.79 -8.29
C ASP A 99 -11.90 7.76 -7.03
N GLY A 100 -11.62 6.86 -6.11
CA GLY A 100 -12.26 6.73 -4.78
C GLY A 100 -11.58 7.58 -3.69
N GLY A 101 -10.59 8.38 -4.05
CA GLY A 101 -9.80 9.17 -3.11
C GLY A 101 -8.40 8.60 -2.84
N ARG A 102 -7.60 9.38 -2.11
CA ARG A 102 -6.19 9.02 -1.82
C ARG A 102 -6.06 7.96 -0.73
N GLY A 103 -7.05 7.88 0.17
CA GLY A 103 -6.98 7.05 1.36
C GLY A 103 -6.10 7.66 2.44
N LEU A 104 -5.38 6.82 3.19
CA LEU A 104 -4.51 7.27 4.27
C LEU A 104 -3.31 8.05 3.74
N VAL A 105 -3.08 9.21 4.34
CA VAL A 105 -1.90 10.07 4.16
C VAL A 105 -1.34 10.48 5.52
N PHE A 106 -0.06 10.83 5.55
CA PHE A 106 0.61 11.25 6.77
C PHE A 106 1.48 12.48 6.50
N PRO A 107 1.62 13.44 7.42
CA PRO A 107 2.46 14.63 7.23
C PRO A 107 3.94 14.32 7.50
N TYR A 108 4.56 13.56 6.61
CA TYR A 108 5.93 13.05 6.76
C TYR A 108 6.98 14.14 7.00
N ALA A 109 6.76 15.36 6.45
CA ALA A 109 7.67 16.48 6.69
C ALA A 109 7.75 16.86 8.17
N ALA A 110 6.61 16.87 8.88
CA ALA A 110 6.56 17.14 10.32
C ALA A 110 7.22 16.02 11.16
N ALA A 111 7.34 14.82 10.59
CA ALA A 111 8.06 13.71 11.20
C ALA A 111 9.55 13.66 10.82
N GLY A 112 10.06 14.65 10.08
CA GLY A 112 11.47 14.72 9.68
C GLY A 112 11.91 13.58 8.75
N THR A 113 11.01 13.13 7.84
CA THR A 113 11.30 12.06 6.89
C THR A 113 10.71 12.37 5.52
N ASN A 114 11.11 11.60 4.50
CA ASN A 114 10.65 11.82 3.12
C ASN A 114 9.15 11.56 2.98
N THR A 115 8.46 12.50 2.33
CA THR A 115 7.08 12.31 1.87
C THR A 115 7.07 11.35 0.68
N PRO A 116 6.13 10.38 0.61
CA PRO A 116 5.95 9.50 -0.53
C PRO A 116 5.73 10.27 -1.84
N MET A 117 6.04 9.64 -2.96
CA MET A 117 5.64 10.14 -4.27
C MET A 117 4.11 10.28 -4.35
N GLY A 118 3.61 11.34 -4.97
CA GLY A 118 2.18 11.54 -5.25
C GLY A 118 1.47 12.56 -4.36
N TYR A 119 2.13 13.10 -3.35
CA TYR A 119 1.71 14.31 -2.62
C TYR A 119 2.90 14.98 -1.94
N GLN A 120 2.72 16.22 -1.51
CA GLN A 120 3.68 16.92 -0.64
C GLN A 120 3.08 17.15 0.73
N SER A 121 3.92 17.15 1.76
CA SER A 121 3.58 17.61 3.08
C SER A 121 4.51 18.72 3.54
N SER A 122 3.96 19.70 4.24
CA SER A 122 4.71 20.77 4.89
C SER A 122 4.13 21.06 6.26
N TYR A 123 4.84 21.82 7.08
CA TYR A 123 4.39 22.14 8.42
C TYR A 123 4.90 23.51 8.88
N THR A 124 4.23 24.05 9.90
CA THR A 124 4.69 25.22 10.69
C THR A 124 4.64 24.88 12.17
N GLY A 125 5.32 25.66 13.00
CA GLY A 125 5.34 25.46 14.44
C GLY A 125 6.23 24.31 14.90
N THR A 126 6.04 23.87 16.13
CA THR A 126 6.90 22.88 16.81
C THR A 126 6.21 21.52 16.84
N TRP A 127 6.92 20.50 16.37
CA TRP A 127 6.45 19.12 16.32
C TRP A 127 7.48 18.15 16.88
N THR A 128 7.02 17.12 17.59
CA THR A 128 7.80 15.93 17.92
C THR A 128 7.24 14.74 17.16
N SER A 129 8.08 13.79 16.79
CA SER A 129 7.64 12.60 16.04
C SER A 129 8.03 11.30 16.74
N SER A 130 7.21 10.28 16.57
CA SER A 130 7.50 8.92 17.00
C SER A 130 7.22 7.93 15.87
N ARG A 131 7.90 6.77 15.89
CA ARG A 131 7.79 5.74 14.84
C ARG A 131 7.63 4.36 15.48
N CYS A 132 6.96 3.46 14.79
CA CYS A 132 6.68 2.10 15.25
C CYS A 132 7.94 1.24 15.50
N LEU A 133 9.11 1.68 15.05
CA LEU A 133 10.38 1.03 15.39
C LEU A 133 10.62 1.09 16.92
N LYS A 134 10.40 2.26 17.50
CA LYS A 134 10.48 2.53 18.95
C LYS A 134 9.37 3.54 19.31
N PRO A 135 8.13 3.07 19.54
CA PRO A 135 7.01 3.96 19.81
C PRO A 135 7.16 4.65 21.19
N GLU A 136 6.83 5.94 21.20
CA GLU A 136 6.77 6.78 22.42
C GLU A 136 5.35 7.31 22.64
N THR A 137 4.44 7.02 21.73
CA THR A 137 3.04 7.43 21.74
C THR A 137 2.18 6.27 21.22
N VAL A 138 0.87 6.30 21.47
CA VAL A 138 -0.09 5.37 20.87
C VAL A 138 -0.11 5.60 19.34
N MET A 139 0.06 4.53 18.59
CA MET A 139 0.20 4.57 17.13
C MET A 139 -0.94 3.87 16.43
N GLY A 140 -1.34 4.44 15.30
CA GLY A 140 -2.26 3.82 14.36
C GLY A 140 -1.57 3.04 13.26
N VAL A 141 -2.35 2.69 12.23
CA VAL A 141 -1.90 1.90 11.07
C VAL A 141 -0.77 2.57 10.30
N SER A 142 -0.68 3.91 10.31
CA SER A 142 0.41 4.65 9.66
C SER A 142 1.80 4.27 10.18
N GLY A 143 1.88 3.71 11.40
CA GLY A 143 3.14 3.37 12.07
C GLY A 143 3.96 4.60 12.49
N MET A 144 3.35 5.79 12.46
CA MET A 144 3.99 7.07 12.79
C MET A 144 3.02 8.01 13.50
N THR A 145 3.57 8.92 14.30
CA THR A 145 2.82 10.03 14.91
C THR A 145 3.64 11.30 14.86
N VAL A 146 2.93 12.43 14.84
CA VAL A 146 3.48 13.75 15.14
C VAL A 146 2.65 14.43 16.22
N THR A 147 3.31 15.02 17.22
CA THR A 147 2.66 15.66 18.37
C THR A 147 3.06 17.11 18.46
N THR A 148 2.08 17.97 18.71
CA THR A 148 2.30 19.39 19.00
C THR A 148 1.56 19.82 20.26
N ALA A 149 2.11 20.82 20.97
CA ALA A 149 1.45 21.62 21.98
C ALA A 149 1.37 23.11 21.55
N ASP A 150 1.78 23.38 20.32
CA ASP A 150 1.78 24.72 19.73
C ASP A 150 0.47 24.95 18.95
N THR A 151 -0.38 25.84 19.44
CA THR A 151 -1.65 26.17 18.79
C THR A 151 -1.50 26.92 17.46
N ALA A 152 -0.30 27.47 17.18
CA ALA A 152 0.02 28.08 15.89
C ALA A 152 0.58 27.03 14.89
N ALA A 153 0.84 25.81 15.35
CA ALA A 153 1.34 24.75 14.49
C ALA A 153 0.30 24.31 13.46
N THR A 154 0.77 24.04 12.25
CA THR A 154 -0.06 23.44 11.20
C THR A 154 0.69 22.35 10.48
N VAL A 155 -0.05 21.39 9.92
CA VAL A 155 0.44 20.50 8.86
C VAL A 155 -0.37 20.75 7.60
N ALA A 156 0.28 20.78 6.45
CA ALA A 156 -0.36 20.96 5.15
C ALA A 156 -0.06 19.80 4.22
N LEU A 157 -1.05 19.43 3.42
CA LEU A 157 -0.93 18.41 2.38
C LEU A 157 -1.42 18.96 1.05
N ASP A 158 -0.60 18.74 0.03
CA ASP A 158 -0.88 19.06 -1.37
C ASP A 158 -0.85 17.77 -2.18
N LEU A 159 -2.01 17.36 -2.70
CA LEU A 159 -2.15 16.11 -3.44
C LEU A 159 -1.79 16.25 -4.93
N VAL A 160 -1.56 17.45 -5.41
CA VAL A 160 -1.20 17.74 -6.81
C VAL A 160 -0.09 18.79 -6.88
N PRO A 161 1.06 18.59 -6.23
CA PRO A 161 2.13 19.58 -6.26
C PRO A 161 2.66 19.75 -7.68
N GLU A 162 2.96 21.01 -8.06
CA GLU A 162 3.46 21.38 -9.39
C GLU A 162 4.63 20.53 -9.87
N GLU A 163 5.56 20.22 -8.96
CA GLU A 163 6.78 19.45 -9.25
C GLU A 163 6.49 17.98 -9.56
N ARG A 164 5.29 17.51 -9.30
CA ARG A 164 4.87 16.10 -9.44
C ARG A 164 3.73 15.89 -10.42
N LYS A 165 3.38 16.88 -11.22
CA LYS A 165 2.34 16.81 -12.26
C LYS A 165 2.57 15.71 -13.30
N MET A 166 3.80 15.25 -13.46
CA MET A 166 4.12 14.16 -14.40
C MET A 166 3.40 12.83 -14.10
N TRP A 167 2.85 12.66 -12.90
CA TRP A 167 2.12 11.45 -12.52
C TRP A 167 0.65 11.43 -12.95
N ASP A 168 0.13 12.57 -13.43
CA ASP A 168 -1.21 12.72 -14.02
C ASP A 168 -2.36 12.17 -13.14
N LEU A 169 -2.12 12.06 -11.82
CA LEU A 169 -3.08 11.61 -10.82
C LEU A 169 -3.49 12.79 -9.97
N ARG A 170 -4.75 13.21 -10.12
CA ARG A 170 -5.38 14.22 -9.27
C ARG A 170 -6.26 13.51 -8.25
N PHE A 171 -5.97 13.72 -6.98
CA PHE A 171 -6.76 13.17 -5.89
C PHE A 171 -7.51 14.28 -5.20
N THR A 172 -8.69 14.60 -5.73
CA THR A 172 -9.63 15.42 -4.98
C THR A 172 -10.41 14.54 -4.01
N PHE A 173 -10.79 15.11 -2.88
CA PHE A 173 -11.57 14.41 -1.85
C PHE A 173 -12.59 15.35 -1.25
N ARG A 174 -13.56 14.77 -0.54
CA ARG A 174 -14.68 15.51 0.03
C ARG A 174 -14.93 15.22 1.50
N SER A 175 -14.20 14.28 2.09
CA SER A 175 -14.18 14.08 3.54
C SER A 175 -12.77 13.83 4.05
N ILE A 176 -12.54 14.21 5.30
CA ILE A 176 -11.29 14.00 6.01
C ILE A 176 -11.63 13.40 7.37
N ASP A 177 -11.01 12.27 7.71
CA ASP A 177 -10.91 11.83 9.08
C ASP A 177 -9.50 12.13 9.61
N VAL A 178 -9.40 13.02 10.58
CA VAL A 178 -8.17 13.31 11.32
C VAL A 178 -8.06 12.27 12.43
N LEU A 179 -7.13 11.31 12.27
CA LEU A 179 -6.88 10.25 13.24
C LEU A 179 -5.91 10.76 14.29
N GLY A 180 -6.33 10.81 15.53
CA GLY A 180 -5.49 11.34 16.59
C GLY A 180 -6.24 11.58 17.89
N TYR A 181 -5.52 11.99 18.88
CA TYR A 181 -6.03 12.24 20.24
C TYR A 181 -5.30 13.38 20.93
N GLY A 182 -5.95 13.98 21.90
CA GLY A 182 -5.38 15.06 22.71
C GLY A 182 -6.43 16.06 23.18
N ASP A 183 -5.95 17.17 23.74
CA ASP A 183 -6.77 18.21 24.32
C ASP A 183 -7.12 19.32 23.30
N LEU A 184 -6.27 19.47 22.26
CA LEU A 184 -6.51 20.45 21.20
C LEU A 184 -7.52 19.90 20.20
N GLU A 185 -8.42 20.76 19.74
CA GLU A 185 -9.39 20.47 18.68
C GLU A 185 -8.75 20.68 17.31
N PRO A 186 -8.61 19.66 16.46
CA PRO A 186 -8.14 19.85 15.09
C PRO A 186 -9.20 20.54 14.24
N VAL A 187 -8.76 21.45 13.39
CA VAL A 187 -9.60 22.17 12.42
C VAL A 187 -8.99 22.10 11.03
N ILE A 188 -9.83 22.14 10.01
CA ILE A 188 -9.36 22.22 8.63
C ILE A 188 -9.37 23.68 8.18
N LEU A 189 -8.21 24.15 7.71
CA LEU A 189 -8.01 25.48 7.16
C LEU A 189 -7.99 25.38 5.63
N SER A 190 -8.99 25.95 4.97
CA SER A 190 -9.13 25.95 3.51
C SER A 190 -9.40 27.37 3.00
N GLY A 191 -8.38 28.00 2.43
CA GLY A 191 -8.44 29.41 2.07
C GLY A 191 -8.62 30.31 3.30
N ARG A 192 -9.73 31.02 3.40
CA ARG A 192 -10.10 31.87 4.56
C ARG A 192 -11.01 31.14 5.54
N ASP A 193 -11.47 29.95 5.21
CA ASP A 193 -12.43 29.19 6.00
C ASP A 193 -11.73 28.31 7.04
N THR A 194 -12.32 28.26 8.24
CA THR A 194 -11.93 27.32 9.29
C THR A 194 -13.12 26.38 9.52
N LEU A 195 -12.93 25.11 9.17
CA LEU A 195 -13.95 24.09 9.34
C LEU A 195 -13.71 23.33 10.64
N ARG A 196 -14.75 23.17 11.43
CA ARG A 196 -14.75 22.32 12.62
C ARG A 196 -15.26 20.93 12.28
N GLY A 197 -14.60 19.92 12.84
CA GLY A 197 -14.99 18.53 12.69
C GLY A 197 -15.98 18.07 13.76
N ARG A 198 -16.59 16.92 13.50
CA ARG A 198 -17.33 16.16 14.50
C ARG A 198 -16.42 15.14 15.14
N GLN A 199 -16.22 15.24 16.44
CA GLN A 199 -15.45 14.24 17.19
C GLN A 199 -16.20 12.90 17.22
N MET A 200 -15.49 11.83 16.91
CA MET A 200 -15.97 10.45 16.86
C MET A 200 -14.89 9.52 17.43
N ASP A 201 -14.96 9.20 18.72
CA ASP A 201 -13.91 8.48 19.44
C ASP A 201 -12.54 9.20 19.31
N GLU A 202 -11.53 8.52 18.80
CA GLU A 202 -10.17 9.06 18.58
C GLU A 202 -9.95 9.58 17.16
N ARG A 203 -10.99 10.10 16.53
CA ARG A 203 -10.93 10.77 15.24
C ARG A 203 -11.86 11.97 15.17
N TRP A 204 -11.56 12.85 14.24
CA TRP A 204 -12.39 14.02 13.91
C TRP A 204 -12.79 13.95 12.46
N HIS A 205 -14.09 13.85 12.20
CA HIS A 205 -14.64 13.75 10.86
C HIS A 205 -15.04 15.14 10.34
N PHE A 206 -14.66 15.42 9.09
CA PHE A 206 -14.94 16.66 8.38
C PHE A 206 -15.62 16.35 7.05
N ASP A 207 -16.84 16.81 6.88
CA ASP A 207 -17.52 16.90 5.59
C ASP A 207 -17.14 18.22 4.92
N LEU A 208 -16.56 18.16 3.73
CA LEU A 208 -16.13 19.35 3.01
C LEU A 208 -17.24 19.86 2.09
N PRO A 209 -17.43 21.19 1.97
CA PRO A 209 -18.47 21.75 1.12
C PRO A 209 -18.21 21.54 -0.38
N ARG A 210 -16.97 21.29 -0.76
CA ARG A 210 -16.51 21.05 -2.14
C ARG A 210 -15.34 20.06 -2.17
N TYR A 211 -15.05 19.53 -3.34
CA TYR A 211 -13.83 18.76 -3.58
C TYR A 211 -12.61 19.68 -3.50
N ILE A 212 -11.58 19.24 -2.77
CA ILE A 212 -10.30 19.93 -2.65
C ILE A 212 -9.14 18.94 -2.84
N ASP A 213 -7.97 19.44 -3.15
CA ASP A 213 -6.70 18.72 -3.31
C ASP A 213 -5.59 19.27 -2.41
N TYR A 214 -5.87 20.40 -1.73
CA TYR A 214 -4.98 21.05 -0.77
C TYR A 214 -5.73 21.45 0.49
N PHE A 215 -5.12 21.22 1.66
CA PHE A 215 -5.64 21.65 2.95
C PHE A 215 -4.55 21.78 4.00
N ARG A 216 -4.89 22.44 5.08
CA ARG A 216 -4.09 22.48 6.30
C ARG A 216 -4.91 22.03 7.49
N VAL A 217 -4.26 21.29 8.39
CA VAL A 217 -4.80 21.01 9.73
C VAL A 217 -4.15 21.99 10.70
N GLY A 218 -4.97 22.75 11.40
CA GLY A 218 -4.58 23.59 12.53
C GLY A 218 -5.27 23.11 13.82
N PHE A 219 -5.07 23.83 14.92
CA PHE A 219 -5.57 23.40 16.23
C PHE A 219 -6.18 24.57 17.00
N LEU A 220 -7.26 24.29 17.74
CA LEU A 220 -7.89 25.21 18.67
C LEU A 220 -7.80 24.67 20.08
N GLY A 221 -7.90 25.59 21.07
CA GLY A 221 -7.82 25.25 22.49
C GLY A 221 -6.43 25.54 23.09
N PHE A 222 -6.42 25.83 24.40
CA PHE A 222 -5.18 26.09 25.15
C PHE A 222 -5.49 26.02 26.66
N PRO A 223 -4.58 25.49 27.49
CA PRO A 223 -3.40 24.70 27.13
C PRO A 223 -3.78 23.29 26.71
N GLY A 224 -2.92 22.62 25.94
CA GLY A 224 -3.15 21.23 25.52
C GLY A 224 -2.14 20.74 24.51
N ARG A 225 -2.31 19.50 24.09
CA ARG A 225 -1.52 18.87 23.01
C ARG A 225 -2.43 18.10 22.09
N PHE A 226 -1.93 17.78 20.89
CA PHE A 226 -2.56 16.85 19.98
C PHE A 226 -1.53 15.92 19.35
N THR A 227 -1.82 14.63 19.36
CA THR A 227 -1.03 13.60 18.67
C THR A 227 -1.79 13.13 17.44
N LEU A 228 -1.26 13.45 16.27
CA LEU A 228 -1.80 13.08 14.97
C LEU A 228 -1.21 11.73 14.54
N LYS A 229 -2.06 10.74 14.26
CA LYS A 229 -1.71 9.39 13.79
C LYS A 229 -1.81 9.25 12.26
N GLY A 230 -2.57 10.11 11.59
CA GLY A 230 -2.78 10.10 10.15
C GLY A 230 -4.03 10.87 9.74
N LEU A 231 -4.23 10.94 8.44
CA LEU A 231 -5.38 11.61 7.82
C LEU A 231 -5.96 10.65 6.78
N TYR A 232 -7.23 10.30 6.89
CA TYR A 232 -7.89 9.47 5.91
C TYR A 232 -8.76 10.35 5.00
N LEU A 233 -8.45 10.34 3.71
CA LEU A 233 -9.09 11.17 2.69
C LEU A 233 -9.99 10.29 1.85
N ASP A 234 -11.29 10.58 1.85
CA ASP A 234 -12.28 9.74 1.18
C ASP A 234 -13.20 10.56 0.27
N ASN A 235 -13.79 9.84 -0.66
CA ASN A 235 -14.83 10.36 -1.54
C ASN A 235 -16.13 9.60 -1.31
N PRO A 236 -17.29 10.27 -1.28
CA PRO A 236 -18.58 9.60 -1.22
C PRO A 236 -18.94 8.89 -2.55
N ALA A 237 -18.14 9.12 -3.61
CA ALA A 237 -18.32 8.51 -4.90
C ALA A 237 -17.71 7.10 -4.92
N ASN A 238 -18.26 6.24 -5.79
CA ASN A 238 -17.66 4.91 -6.07
C ASN A 238 -16.25 5.07 -6.61
N GLY A 239 -15.37 4.10 -6.32
CA GLY A 239 -14.02 4.14 -6.88
C GLY A 239 -13.01 3.25 -6.19
N LEU A 240 -11.78 3.37 -6.66
CA LEU A 240 -10.62 2.69 -6.12
C LEU A 240 -9.86 3.61 -5.16
N THR A 241 -9.65 3.14 -3.94
CA THR A 241 -8.79 3.80 -2.95
C THR A 241 -7.61 2.89 -2.61
N ILE A 242 -6.39 3.41 -2.69
CA ILE A 242 -5.19 2.69 -2.24
C ILE A 242 -4.49 3.50 -1.18
N SER A 243 -4.55 3.03 0.06
CA SER A 243 -3.80 3.59 1.18
C SER A 243 -2.39 3.04 1.21
N GLU A 244 -1.43 3.93 1.33
CA GLU A 244 -0.01 3.62 1.34
C GLU A 244 0.53 3.80 2.76
N VAL A 245 0.99 2.71 3.35
CA VAL A 245 1.48 2.61 4.71
C VAL A 245 2.94 2.17 4.67
N GLY A 246 3.85 3.12 4.66
CA GLY A 246 5.29 2.85 4.62
C GLY A 246 6.03 3.53 5.76
N VAL A 247 6.92 2.79 6.44
CA VAL A 247 7.79 3.33 7.48
C VAL A 247 9.24 2.88 7.24
N ASN A 248 10.12 3.85 6.97
CA ASN A 248 11.55 3.59 6.77
C ASN A 248 12.14 2.81 7.96
N GLY A 249 12.79 1.69 7.65
CA GLY A 249 13.42 0.85 8.66
C GLY A 249 12.47 -0.12 9.39
N ALA A 250 11.15 -0.10 9.11
CA ALA A 250 10.23 -1.00 9.78
C ALA A 250 10.46 -2.46 9.40
N ALA A 251 10.47 -3.33 10.39
CA ALA A 251 10.42 -4.78 10.31
C ALA A 251 8.99 -5.26 10.64
N THR A 252 8.69 -6.53 10.44
CA THR A 252 7.38 -7.12 10.76
C THR A 252 6.96 -6.85 12.20
N SER A 253 7.89 -6.92 13.15
CA SER A 253 7.65 -6.63 14.56
C SER A 253 7.34 -5.16 14.87
N SER A 254 7.63 -4.23 13.95
CA SER A 254 7.40 -2.80 14.17
C SER A 254 5.91 -2.48 14.20
N PHE A 255 5.14 -2.95 13.20
CA PHE A 255 3.71 -2.70 13.13
C PHE A 255 2.91 -3.41 14.24
N LEU A 256 3.46 -4.47 14.84
CA LEU A 256 2.85 -5.13 16.01
C LEU A 256 2.82 -4.25 17.28
N LYS A 257 3.53 -3.12 17.27
CA LYS A 257 3.55 -2.13 18.37
C LYS A 257 2.55 -1.00 18.16
N CYS A 258 1.81 -1.01 17.04
CA CYS A 258 0.79 -0.02 16.71
C CYS A 258 -0.53 -0.42 17.38
N GLU A 259 -0.84 0.18 18.54
CA GLU A 259 -1.98 -0.22 19.36
C GLU A 259 -3.32 -0.03 18.65
N ASP A 260 -3.46 1.06 17.87
CA ASP A 260 -4.68 1.38 17.13
C ASP A 260 -4.70 0.86 15.68
N PHE A 261 -3.78 -0.04 15.33
CA PHE A 261 -3.69 -0.60 13.98
C PHE A 261 -5.02 -1.16 13.48
N THR A 262 -5.65 -2.00 14.29
CA THR A 262 -6.94 -2.64 13.96
C THR A 262 -8.06 -1.60 13.87
N ARG A 263 -8.12 -0.63 14.80
CA ARG A 263 -9.14 0.43 14.81
C ARG A 263 -9.08 1.28 13.54
N ASP A 264 -7.88 1.68 13.14
CA ASP A 264 -7.71 2.48 11.93
C ASP A 264 -8.09 1.68 10.66
N LEU A 265 -7.75 0.37 10.61
CA LEU A 265 -8.19 -0.50 9.53
C LEU A 265 -9.70 -0.71 9.48
N GLN A 266 -10.40 -0.71 10.63
CA GLN A 266 -11.86 -0.77 10.66
C GLN A 266 -12.50 0.45 9.99
N LEU A 267 -11.89 1.62 10.10
CA LEU A 267 -12.30 2.81 9.36
C LEU A 267 -12.05 2.66 7.86
N MET A 268 -10.87 2.17 7.50
CA MET A 268 -10.43 2.05 6.12
C MET A 268 -11.14 0.93 5.36
N LYS A 269 -11.62 -0.10 6.05
CA LYS A 269 -12.35 -1.27 5.51
C LYS A 269 -11.69 -1.89 4.28
N PRO A 270 -10.43 -2.34 4.36
CA PRO A 270 -9.72 -2.84 3.19
C PRO A 270 -10.35 -4.12 2.65
N ASP A 271 -10.49 -4.20 1.32
CA ASP A 271 -10.85 -5.42 0.60
C ASP A 271 -9.60 -6.28 0.35
N LEU A 272 -8.45 -5.63 0.20
CA LEU A 272 -7.15 -6.26 0.01
C LEU A 272 -6.10 -5.55 0.87
N VAL A 273 -5.30 -6.32 1.61
CA VAL A 273 -4.05 -5.85 2.20
C VAL A 273 -2.88 -6.49 1.46
N ILE A 274 -2.01 -5.63 0.92
CA ILE A 274 -0.74 -6.03 0.32
C ILE A 274 0.35 -5.84 1.36
N PHE A 275 1.04 -6.91 1.73
CA PHE A 275 2.18 -6.87 2.63
C PHE A 275 3.49 -6.96 1.85
N SER A 276 4.26 -5.87 1.83
CA SER A 276 5.60 -5.77 1.25
C SER A 276 6.61 -5.37 2.34
N ILE A 277 6.61 -6.13 3.44
CA ILE A 277 7.47 -5.88 4.60
C ILE A 277 8.29 -7.13 4.94
N GLY A 278 9.55 -6.96 5.33
CA GLY A 278 10.43 -8.08 5.67
C GLY A 278 11.90 -7.82 5.39
N ILE A 279 12.22 -6.90 4.47
CA ILE A 279 13.62 -6.62 4.10
C ILE A 279 14.47 -6.24 5.33
N ASN A 280 13.91 -5.49 6.29
CA ASN A 280 14.60 -5.11 7.51
C ASN A 280 14.71 -6.26 8.53
N ASP A 281 13.83 -7.26 8.47
CA ASP A 281 13.99 -8.51 9.23
C ASP A 281 15.21 -9.28 8.75
N LEU A 282 15.53 -9.21 7.43
CA LEU A 282 16.69 -9.88 6.82
C LEU A 282 18.02 -9.14 7.07
N GLN A 283 17.99 -7.88 7.45
CA GLN A 283 19.19 -7.08 7.74
C GLN A 283 19.72 -7.30 9.18
N GLY A 284 18.97 -7.97 10.05
CA GLY A 284 19.42 -8.37 11.39
C GLY A 284 20.60 -9.33 11.39
N SER A 285 21.22 -9.58 12.53
CA SER A 285 22.37 -10.53 12.66
C SER A 285 21.98 -11.95 12.28
N ASP A 286 20.74 -12.34 12.53
CA ASP A 286 20.16 -13.62 12.17
C ASP A 286 18.71 -13.42 11.69
N PHE A 287 18.26 -14.29 10.78
CA PHE A 287 16.88 -14.37 10.34
C PHE A 287 16.23 -15.65 10.84
N GLU A 288 15.30 -15.51 11.76
CA GLU A 288 14.54 -16.64 12.30
C GLU A 288 13.16 -16.73 11.63
N ALA A 289 13.00 -17.69 10.70
CA ALA A 289 11.78 -17.86 9.92
C ALA A 289 10.54 -18.10 10.80
N ARG A 290 10.64 -18.87 11.89
CA ARG A 290 9.51 -19.12 12.80
C ARG A 290 8.99 -17.84 13.45
N ARG A 291 9.90 -16.95 13.91
CA ARG A 291 9.53 -15.66 14.47
C ARG A 291 8.90 -14.75 13.42
N PHE A 292 9.45 -14.74 12.20
CA PHE A 292 8.93 -14.00 11.07
C PHE A 292 7.50 -14.44 10.72
N ILE A 293 7.24 -15.74 10.59
CA ILE A 293 5.92 -16.33 10.35
C ILE A 293 4.95 -15.99 11.50
N SER A 294 5.41 -16.10 12.76
CA SER A 294 4.59 -15.72 13.93
C SER A 294 4.21 -14.24 13.94
N ASN A 295 5.13 -13.34 13.57
CA ASN A 295 4.83 -11.92 13.45
C ASN A 295 3.76 -11.66 12.39
N TYR A 296 3.88 -12.30 11.21
CA TYR A 296 2.87 -12.21 10.17
C TYR A 296 1.52 -12.78 10.59
N GLY A 297 1.50 -13.91 11.30
CA GLY A 297 0.27 -14.48 11.86
C GLY A 297 -0.47 -13.48 12.75
N ARG A 298 0.25 -12.72 13.58
CA ARG A 298 -0.33 -11.65 14.40
C ARG A 298 -0.84 -10.47 13.56
N LEU A 299 -0.09 -10.01 12.56
CA LEU A 299 -0.53 -8.94 11.65
C LEU A 299 -1.78 -9.35 10.89
N ILE A 300 -1.84 -10.58 10.38
CA ILE A 300 -3.01 -11.15 9.70
C ILE A 300 -4.23 -11.15 10.65
N GLN A 301 -4.05 -11.57 11.90
CA GLN A 301 -5.12 -11.52 12.90
C GLN A 301 -5.62 -10.09 13.15
N MET A 302 -4.73 -9.09 13.26
CA MET A 302 -5.11 -7.69 13.42
C MET A 302 -5.96 -7.19 12.23
N VAL A 303 -5.61 -7.58 11.00
CA VAL A 303 -6.39 -7.25 9.80
C VAL A 303 -7.74 -7.98 9.81
N ARG A 304 -7.78 -9.28 10.13
CA ARG A 304 -9.03 -10.06 10.19
C ARG A 304 -9.98 -9.57 11.28
N HIS A 305 -9.47 -9.02 12.38
CA HIS A 305 -10.32 -8.35 13.39
C HIS A 305 -10.94 -7.05 12.84
N ALA A 306 -10.27 -6.38 11.90
CA ALA A 306 -10.85 -5.21 11.25
C ALA A 306 -11.83 -5.59 10.13
N ASN A 307 -11.50 -6.57 9.30
CA ASN A 307 -12.32 -7.13 8.25
C ASN A 307 -12.06 -8.64 8.10
N PRO A 308 -12.95 -9.53 8.56
CA PRO A 308 -12.78 -10.98 8.46
C PRO A 308 -12.61 -11.51 7.03
N HIS A 309 -13.15 -10.80 6.04
CA HIS A 309 -13.13 -11.15 4.62
C HIS A 309 -12.11 -10.35 3.81
N CYS A 310 -11.12 -9.75 4.47
CA CYS A 310 -10.05 -9.06 3.78
C CYS A 310 -9.16 -10.07 3.05
N ALA A 311 -8.95 -9.87 1.76
CA ALA A 311 -7.97 -10.63 0.98
C ALA A 311 -6.53 -10.23 1.36
N PHE A 312 -5.59 -11.17 1.20
CA PHE A 312 -4.17 -10.93 1.45
C PHE A 312 -3.34 -11.18 0.19
N LEU A 313 -2.36 -10.30 -0.03
CA LEU A 313 -1.30 -10.48 -1.01
C LEU A 313 0.05 -10.23 -0.33
N PHE A 314 0.90 -11.23 -0.32
CA PHE A 314 2.25 -11.14 0.22
C PHE A 314 3.24 -11.03 -0.93
N THR A 315 4.15 -10.07 -0.86
CA THR A 315 5.28 -9.99 -1.79
C THR A 315 6.53 -10.47 -1.07
N SER A 316 7.28 -11.41 -1.66
CA SER A 316 8.58 -11.75 -1.11
C SER A 316 9.50 -10.53 -1.10
N CYS A 317 10.53 -10.54 -0.24
CA CYS A 317 11.55 -9.51 -0.30
C CYS A 317 12.32 -9.61 -1.62
N ASN A 318 12.79 -8.47 -2.14
CA ASN A 318 13.79 -8.50 -3.21
C ASN A 318 15.10 -9.11 -2.71
N ASP A 319 15.93 -9.61 -3.63
CA ASP A 319 17.34 -9.84 -3.32
C ASP A 319 17.98 -8.54 -2.85
N SER A 320 18.90 -8.64 -1.91
CA SER A 320 19.55 -7.48 -1.32
C SER A 320 20.94 -7.82 -0.85
N TRP A 321 21.74 -6.80 -0.59
CA TRP A 321 23.04 -7.00 0.04
C TRP A 321 22.98 -6.82 1.56
N LYS A 322 23.87 -7.57 2.21
CA LYS A 322 24.18 -7.48 3.63
C LYS A 322 25.68 -7.59 3.82
N ASN A 323 26.27 -6.60 4.49
CA ASN A 323 27.72 -6.55 4.72
C ASN A 323 28.54 -6.69 3.42
N GLY A 324 28.13 -6.00 2.35
CA GLY A 324 28.86 -5.94 1.08
C GLY A 324 28.74 -7.18 0.18
N ARG A 325 27.78 -8.08 0.43
CA ARG A 325 27.51 -9.28 -0.38
C ARG A 325 26.02 -9.63 -0.38
N SER A 326 25.59 -10.48 -1.31
CA SER A 326 24.22 -10.96 -1.37
C SER A 326 23.77 -11.52 -0.01
N ASN A 327 22.57 -11.13 0.41
CA ASN A 327 22.01 -11.52 1.70
C ASN A 327 21.70 -13.02 1.72
N PRO A 328 22.30 -13.79 2.65
CA PRO A 328 22.12 -15.24 2.67
C PRO A 328 20.73 -15.71 3.11
N PHE A 329 19.86 -14.78 3.54
CA PHE A 329 18.55 -15.10 4.09
C PHE A 329 17.43 -15.03 3.05
N GLY A 330 17.67 -14.50 1.83
CA GLY A 330 16.64 -14.26 0.82
C GLY A 330 15.79 -15.50 0.52
N ALA A 331 16.41 -16.61 0.09
CA ALA A 331 15.69 -17.85 -0.20
C ALA A 331 14.98 -18.49 1.01
N ARG A 332 15.44 -18.21 2.24
CA ARG A 332 14.77 -18.67 3.46
C ARG A 332 13.54 -17.83 3.77
N ALA A 333 13.61 -16.54 3.49
CA ALA A 333 12.47 -15.63 3.63
C ALA A 333 11.41 -15.90 2.56
N GLU A 334 11.80 -16.16 1.32
CA GLU A 334 10.91 -16.56 0.23
C GLU A 334 10.02 -17.74 0.65
N ARG A 335 10.60 -18.84 1.14
CA ARG A 335 9.83 -19.99 1.66
C ARG A 335 8.93 -19.64 2.85
N ALA A 336 9.38 -18.73 3.73
CA ALA A 336 8.56 -18.28 4.84
C ALA A 336 7.33 -17.48 4.36
N PHE A 337 7.45 -16.66 3.31
CA PHE A 337 6.31 -15.98 2.70
C PHE A 337 5.32 -16.95 2.04
N GLU A 338 5.82 -17.99 1.37
CA GLU A 338 4.97 -19.04 0.79
C GLU A 338 4.16 -19.75 1.89
N GLU A 339 4.81 -20.13 3.02
CA GLU A 339 4.16 -20.73 4.19
C GLU A 339 3.10 -19.78 4.81
N ILE A 340 3.42 -18.48 4.92
CA ILE A 340 2.48 -17.46 5.42
C ILE A 340 1.25 -17.37 4.52
N ALA A 341 1.44 -17.30 3.20
CA ALA A 341 0.35 -17.23 2.25
C ALA A 341 -0.53 -18.48 2.27
N ALA A 342 0.08 -19.67 2.32
CA ALA A 342 -0.63 -20.94 2.47
C ALA A 342 -1.46 -21.00 3.76
N GLY A 343 -0.92 -20.51 4.86
CA GLY A 343 -1.56 -20.57 6.19
C GLY A 343 -2.76 -19.64 6.38
N CYS A 344 -3.02 -18.73 5.43
CA CYS A 344 -4.16 -17.80 5.50
C CYS A 344 -4.98 -17.69 4.21
N ASP A 345 -4.78 -18.64 3.26
CA ASP A 345 -5.41 -18.63 1.93
C ASP A 345 -5.14 -17.33 1.15
N GLY A 346 -3.94 -16.76 1.33
CA GLY A 346 -3.50 -15.54 0.67
C GLY A 346 -2.85 -15.79 -0.68
N ALA A 347 -2.78 -14.74 -1.51
CA ALA A 347 -1.97 -14.73 -2.71
C ALA A 347 -0.50 -14.44 -2.35
N PHE A 348 0.41 -15.04 -3.09
CA PHE A 348 1.85 -14.85 -3.01
C PHE A 348 2.40 -14.34 -4.33
N TRP A 349 3.15 -13.23 -4.31
CA TRP A 349 3.90 -12.71 -5.44
C TRP A 349 5.38 -12.81 -5.14
N ASP A 350 6.03 -13.73 -5.85
CA ASP A 350 7.42 -14.07 -5.58
C ASP A 350 8.40 -13.15 -6.30
N LEU A 351 8.57 -11.94 -5.77
CA LEU A 351 9.51 -10.95 -6.30
C LEU A 351 10.95 -11.48 -6.29
N TYR A 352 11.35 -12.26 -5.27
CA TYR A 352 12.72 -12.79 -5.17
C TYR A 352 13.07 -13.67 -6.36
N ASP A 353 12.20 -14.61 -6.72
CA ASP A 353 12.41 -15.47 -7.87
C ASP A 353 12.27 -14.70 -9.19
N ILE A 354 11.24 -13.83 -9.32
CA ILE A 354 11.01 -13.04 -10.53
C ILE A 354 12.21 -12.17 -10.87
N MET A 355 12.86 -11.55 -9.88
CA MET A 355 14.02 -10.67 -10.14
C MET A 355 15.31 -11.42 -10.46
N GLY A 356 15.34 -12.77 -10.26
CA GLY A 356 16.47 -13.65 -10.58
C GLY A 356 17.04 -14.45 -9.40
N GLY A 357 16.55 -14.26 -8.18
CA GLY A 357 17.01 -14.93 -6.97
C GLY A 357 18.30 -14.34 -6.40
N SER A 358 19.07 -15.15 -5.68
CA SER A 358 20.29 -14.72 -4.99
C SER A 358 21.32 -14.12 -5.96
N GLY A 359 21.82 -12.92 -5.64
CA GLY A 359 22.81 -12.18 -6.44
C GLY A 359 22.20 -11.37 -7.57
N SER A 360 20.89 -11.45 -7.79
CA SER A 360 20.23 -10.74 -8.91
C SER A 360 20.26 -9.22 -8.73
N MET A 361 20.31 -8.70 -7.50
CA MET A 361 20.33 -7.26 -7.25
C MET A 361 21.50 -6.55 -7.93
N ASP A 362 22.66 -7.22 -8.10
CA ASP A 362 23.78 -6.70 -8.88
C ASP A 362 23.39 -6.37 -10.34
N ALA A 363 22.68 -7.28 -10.99
CA ALA A 363 22.24 -7.08 -12.36
C ALA A 363 21.22 -5.93 -12.46
N TRP A 364 20.35 -5.79 -11.46
CA TRP A 364 19.41 -4.67 -11.40
C TRP A 364 20.12 -3.32 -11.18
N VAL A 365 21.17 -3.29 -10.34
CA VAL A 365 22.01 -2.07 -10.15
C VAL A 365 22.76 -1.73 -11.43
N ASN A 366 23.41 -2.72 -12.06
CA ASN A 366 24.16 -2.53 -13.29
C ASN A 366 23.28 -2.06 -14.48
N ALA A 367 22.00 -2.47 -14.48
CA ALA A 367 21.00 -2.03 -15.46
C ALA A 367 20.39 -0.65 -15.14
N GLY A 368 20.76 0.00 -14.03
CA GLY A 368 20.25 1.31 -13.62
C GLY A 368 18.89 1.26 -12.92
N TYR A 369 18.38 0.08 -12.55
CA TYR A 369 17.09 -0.10 -11.86
C TYR A 369 17.24 -0.29 -10.35
N GLY A 370 18.39 -0.77 -9.87
CA GLY A 370 18.76 -0.81 -8.45
C GLY A 370 19.61 0.39 -8.04
N ARG A 371 19.58 0.74 -6.76
CA ARG A 371 20.49 1.74 -6.18
C ARG A 371 21.83 1.12 -5.79
N PRO A 372 22.89 1.92 -5.67
CA PRO A 372 24.22 1.43 -5.26
C PRO A 372 24.26 0.77 -3.86
N ASP A 373 23.25 0.97 -3.02
CA ASP A 373 23.11 0.30 -1.73
C ASP A 373 22.72 -1.19 -1.84
N HIS A 374 22.34 -1.65 -3.04
CA HIS A 374 21.89 -3.01 -3.34
C HIS A 374 20.73 -3.49 -2.47
N ILE A 375 19.89 -2.56 -2.01
CA ILE A 375 18.66 -2.81 -1.24
C ILE A 375 17.48 -2.16 -1.94
N HIS A 376 17.61 -0.88 -2.29
CA HIS A 376 16.53 -0.08 -2.86
C HIS A 376 16.61 -0.03 -4.39
N PHE A 377 15.50 0.32 -5.01
CA PHE A 377 15.42 0.52 -6.45
C PHE A 377 15.46 2.02 -6.79
N THR A 378 15.81 2.32 -8.03
CA THR A 378 15.61 3.65 -8.60
C THR A 378 14.11 3.91 -8.83
N PRO A 379 13.66 5.15 -9.09
CA PRO A 379 12.27 5.41 -9.47
C PRO A 379 11.80 4.56 -10.66
N GLU A 380 12.68 4.34 -11.64
CA GLU A 380 12.43 3.48 -12.80
C GLU A 380 12.27 2.01 -12.36
N GLY A 381 13.15 1.53 -11.49
CA GLY A 381 13.06 0.18 -10.91
C GLY A 381 11.75 -0.04 -10.15
N TYR A 382 11.35 0.90 -9.30
CA TYR A 382 10.05 0.82 -8.62
C TYR A 382 8.86 0.89 -9.58
N THR A 383 8.98 1.63 -10.70
CA THR A 383 7.97 1.64 -11.75
C THR A 383 7.84 0.27 -12.41
N ILE A 384 8.98 -0.40 -12.66
CA ILE A 384 8.97 -1.78 -13.18
C ILE A 384 8.28 -2.72 -12.19
N LEU A 385 8.59 -2.65 -10.88
CA LEU A 385 7.93 -3.46 -9.85
C LEU A 385 6.41 -3.23 -9.82
N GLY A 386 5.97 -1.97 -9.90
CA GLY A 386 4.55 -1.62 -9.96
C GLY A 386 3.85 -2.19 -11.20
N ASN A 387 4.52 -2.17 -12.35
CA ASN A 387 4.01 -2.74 -13.59
C ASN A 387 3.96 -4.27 -13.55
N LEU A 388 4.99 -4.92 -12.97
CA LEU A 388 5.04 -6.38 -12.79
C LEU A 388 3.89 -6.85 -11.88
N LEU A 389 3.74 -6.23 -10.70
CA LEU A 389 2.68 -6.57 -9.76
C LEU A 389 1.29 -6.35 -10.38
N PHE A 390 1.10 -5.23 -11.10
CA PHE A 390 -0.13 -4.98 -11.84
C PHE A 390 -0.41 -6.07 -12.88
N ASN A 391 0.59 -6.48 -13.66
CA ASN A 391 0.44 -7.53 -14.67
C ASN A 391 0.03 -8.86 -14.03
N ALA A 392 0.69 -9.25 -12.92
CA ALA A 392 0.35 -10.47 -12.19
C ALA A 392 -1.09 -10.43 -11.63
N LEU A 393 -1.53 -9.27 -11.11
CA LEU A 393 -2.90 -9.08 -10.65
C LEU A 393 -3.91 -9.16 -11.81
N MET A 394 -3.59 -8.57 -12.97
CA MET A 394 -4.47 -8.62 -14.15
C MET A 394 -4.55 -10.02 -14.78
N ASP A 395 -3.50 -10.82 -14.69
CA ASP A 395 -3.55 -12.22 -15.12
C ASP A 395 -4.49 -13.05 -14.22
N ALA A 396 -4.43 -12.85 -12.88
CA ALA A 396 -5.36 -13.48 -11.94
C ALA A 396 -6.81 -12.99 -12.17
N TYR A 397 -7.00 -11.68 -12.37
CA TYR A 397 -8.29 -11.10 -12.72
C TYR A 397 -8.89 -11.70 -13.99
N ALA A 398 -8.10 -11.89 -15.05
CA ALA A 398 -8.56 -12.46 -16.30
C ALA A 398 -8.96 -13.94 -16.19
N VAL A 399 -8.42 -14.69 -15.24
CA VAL A 399 -8.84 -16.07 -14.92
C VAL A 399 -10.19 -16.07 -14.22
N GLN A 400 -10.40 -15.17 -13.27
CA GLN A 400 -11.65 -15.05 -12.51
C GLN A 400 -12.84 -14.56 -13.36
N ALA A 401 -12.60 -13.67 -14.34
CA ALA A 401 -13.63 -13.08 -15.20
C ALA A 401 -14.15 -14.05 -16.29
N ARG A 402 -13.66 -15.29 -16.35
CA ARG A 402 -14.09 -16.37 -17.25
C ARG A 402 -15.14 -17.25 -16.60
#